data_0955bfd3f118ea077136fd705253c243
#
_entry.id   0955bfd3f118ea077136fd705253c243
#
_cell.length_a   1.000
_cell.length_b   1.000
_cell.length_c   1.000
_cell.angle_alpha   90.00
_cell.angle_beta   90.00
_cell.angle_gamma   90.00
#
_symmetry.space_group_name_H-M   'P 1'
#
loop_
_entity.id
_entity.type
_entity.pdbx_description
1 polymer ?
#
loop_
_entity_poly.entity_id
_entity_poly.type
_entity_poly.pdbx_seq_one_letter_code
_entity_poly.pdbx_strand_id
1 'polypeptide(L)'
;AQVVKRFIIKQNKWNVLAQEKRFSASFFNHGKSYFADHGEGAIRCLDQNNNWSLVYQEDLAQDKRRKPNDLVVDRSGGVYFTLTGPGEVVYVSPQGKAQTVASDVQTPNGLILSPDEKTLYVSEYVPKKILSFKVGKNGALNAKKLFAKMDDGQPDLKGADGMCVDRAGNVYCAGPKDIWIWDSKGKLLDKIVCPERAVNCAFGGTQLRDLYLTGFGGVH
;
A
#
# COMPACT_ATOMS: atom_id res chain seq x y z
N ALA A 1 -23.74 -2.04 0.35
CA ALA A 1 -22.85 -2.76 1.27
C ALA A 1 -21.48 -2.93 0.59
N GLN A 2 -20.39 -2.63 1.29
CA GLN A 2 -19.04 -2.89 0.77
C GLN A 2 -18.74 -4.38 0.92
N VAL A 3 -18.26 -4.98 -0.16
CA VAL A 3 -18.01 -6.43 -0.24
C VAL A 3 -16.58 -6.68 -0.68
N VAL A 4 -15.84 -7.49 0.06
CA VAL A 4 -14.54 -8.00 -0.38
C VAL A 4 -14.75 -9.31 -1.13
N LYS A 5 -14.24 -9.37 -2.34
CA LYS A 5 -14.36 -10.54 -3.20
C LYS A 5 -12.97 -11.02 -3.63
N ARG A 6 -12.79 -12.33 -3.71
CA ARG A 6 -11.63 -12.96 -4.33
C ARG A 6 -12.05 -13.52 -5.69
N PHE A 7 -11.35 -13.14 -6.74
CA PHE A 7 -11.51 -13.76 -8.04
C PHE A 7 -10.58 -14.97 -8.19
N ILE A 8 -11.12 -16.11 -8.50
CA ILE A 8 -10.35 -17.34 -8.73
C ILE A 8 -10.19 -17.52 -10.23
N ILE A 9 -9.05 -17.11 -10.78
CA ILE A 9 -8.75 -17.07 -12.22
C ILE A 9 -9.02 -18.44 -12.87
N LYS A 10 -8.52 -19.53 -12.28
CA LYS A 10 -8.69 -20.90 -12.82
C LYS A 10 -10.15 -21.35 -12.92
N GLN A 11 -11.05 -20.76 -12.12
CA GLN A 11 -12.47 -21.14 -12.06
C GLN A 11 -13.37 -20.06 -12.68
N ASN A 12 -12.81 -18.93 -13.10
CA ASN A 12 -13.55 -17.75 -13.54
C ASN A 12 -14.70 -17.38 -12.58
N LYS A 13 -14.42 -17.43 -11.27
CA LYS A 13 -15.43 -17.30 -10.21
C LYS A 13 -15.03 -16.30 -9.15
N TRP A 14 -16.00 -15.53 -8.69
CA TRP A 14 -15.90 -14.65 -7.54
C TRP A 14 -16.38 -15.32 -6.25
N ASN A 15 -15.57 -15.29 -5.21
CA ASN A 15 -15.96 -15.67 -3.85
C ASN A 15 -16.04 -14.43 -2.98
N VAL A 16 -17.12 -14.31 -2.22
CA VAL A 16 -17.26 -13.28 -1.19
C VAL A 16 -16.43 -13.69 0.02
N LEU A 17 -15.50 -12.83 0.45
CA LEU A 17 -14.65 -13.06 1.62
C LEU A 17 -15.16 -12.34 2.86
N ALA A 18 -15.71 -11.13 2.68
CA ALA A 18 -16.29 -10.32 3.75
C ALA A 18 -17.36 -9.38 3.21
N GLN A 19 -18.33 -9.03 4.06
CA GLN A 19 -19.36 -8.05 3.79
C GLN A 19 -19.30 -6.95 4.85
N GLU A 20 -19.80 -5.74 4.50
CA GLU A 20 -19.93 -4.60 5.40
C GLU A 20 -18.62 -4.10 6.01
N LYS A 21 -17.47 -4.45 5.39
CA LYS A 21 -16.15 -3.97 5.79
C LYS A 21 -15.64 -2.88 4.84
N ARG A 22 -14.96 -1.88 5.40
CA ARG A 22 -14.35 -0.78 4.66
C ARG A 22 -12.85 -0.98 4.55
N PHE A 23 -12.43 -1.97 3.77
CA PHE A 23 -11.03 -2.15 3.48
C PHE A 23 -10.55 -1.14 2.43
N SER A 24 -9.49 -0.43 2.74
CA SER A 24 -8.83 0.54 1.83
C SER A 24 -7.72 -0.11 1.01
N ALA A 25 -7.05 -1.13 1.55
CA ALA A 25 -5.98 -1.83 0.87
C ALA A 25 -5.88 -3.29 1.29
N SER A 26 -5.16 -4.07 0.47
CA SER A 26 -4.81 -5.45 0.80
C SER A 26 -3.41 -5.80 0.30
N PHE A 27 -2.72 -6.68 1.02
CA PHE A 27 -1.41 -7.20 0.66
C PHE A 27 -1.36 -8.72 0.89
N PHE A 28 -0.75 -9.44 -0.06
CA PHE A 28 -0.60 -10.89 0.05
C PHE A 28 0.85 -11.25 0.39
N ASN A 29 1.05 -12.01 1.47
CA ASN A 29 2.36 -12.49 1.87
C ASN A 29 2.28 -13.86 2.54
N HIS A 30 3.17 -14.79 2.16
CA HIS A 30 3.30 -16.13 2.75
C HIS A 30 1.96 -16.88 2.91
N GLY A 31 1.11 -16.86 1.86
CA GLY A 31 -0.17 -17.58 1.87
C GLY A 31 -1.29 -16.88 2.66
N LYS A 32 -1.04 -15.69 3.19
CA LYS A 32 -2.01 -14.89 3.94
C LYS A 32 -2.33 -13.60 3.21
N SER A 33 -3.57 -13.14 3.32
CA SER A 33 -4.01 -11.84 2.84
C SER A 33 -4.21 -10.90 4.02
N TYR A 34 -3.53 -9.76 4.00
CA TYR A 34 -3.65 -8.71 5.01
C TYR A 34 -4.50 -7.58 4.47
N PHE A 35 -5.26 -6.93 5.35
CA PHE A 35 -6.22 -5.89 4.96
C PHE A 35 -6.13 -4.70 5.91
N ALA A 36 -6.10 -3.51 5.34
CA ALA A 36 -6.29 -2.26 6.06
C ALA A 36 -7.79 -2.00 6.22
N ASP A 37 -8.33 -2.27 7.41
CA ASP A 37 -9.73 -2.02 7.75
C ASP A 37 -9.90 -0.56 8.17
N HIS A 38 -10.02 0.32 7.18
CA HIS A 38 -10.21 1.76 7.38
C HIS A 38 -11.48 2.08 8.18
N GLY A 39 -12.52 1.26 8.06
CA GLY A 39 -13.77 1.44 8.79
C GLY A 39 -13.57 1.31 10.29
N GLU A 40 -12.91 0.25 10.72
CA GLU A 40 -12.72 -0.12 12.11
C GLU A 40 -11.39 0.36 12.71
N GLY A 41 -10.49 0.94 11.89
CA GLY A 41 -9.15 1.33 12.34
C GLY A 41 -8.25 0.14 12.67
N ALA A 42 -8.32 -0.93 11.88
CA ALA A 42 -7.65 -2.18 12.20
C ALA A 42 -6.81 -2.71 11.02
N ILE A 43 -5.84 -3.57 11.35
CA ILE A 43 -5.19 -4.46 10.39
C ILE A 43 -5.70 -5.88 10.66
N ARG A 44 -6.21 -6.52 9.62
CA ARG A 44 -6.74 -7.87 9.67
C ARG A 44 -5.98 -8.79 8.75
N CYS A 45 -5.99 -10.08 9.10
CA CYS A 45 -5.36 -11.12 8.30
C CYS A 45 -6.38 -12.23 8.01
N LEU A 46 -6.37 -12.72 6.78
CA LEU A 46 -7.12 -13.89 6.32
C LEU A 46 -6.12 -14.98 5.94
N ASP A 47 -6.19 -16.14 6.59
CA ASP A 47 -5.33 -17.28 6.29
C ASP A 47 -5.82 -18.10 5.08
N GLN A 48 -5.09 -19.15 4.74
CA GLN A 48 -5.42 -20.07 3.64
C GLN A 48 -6.71 -20.87 3.87
N ASN A 49 -7.10 -21.05 5.13
CA ASN A 49 -8.31 -21.76 5.54
C ASN A 49 -9.52 -20.81 5.63
N ASN A 50 -9.36 -19.55 5.23
CA ASN A 50 -10.34 -18.47 5.33
C ASN A 50 -10.71 -18.09 6.78
N ASN A 51 -9.80 -18.28 7.73
CA ASN A 51 -9.97 -17.78 9.09
C ASN A 51 -9.47 -16.34 9.19
N TRP A 52 -10.31 -15.46 9.71
CA TRP A 52 -9.96 -14.09 10.01
C TRP A 52 -9.30 -13.96 11.38
N SER A 53 -8.25 -13.15 11.45
CA SER A 53 -7.59 -12.77 12.70
C SER A 53 -7.31 -11.28 12.73
N LEU A 54 -7.30 -10.72 13.93
CA LEU A 54 -6.89 -9.34 14.19
C LEU A 54 -5.36 -9.32 14.35
N VAL A 55 -4.70 -8.47 13.56
CA VAL A 55 -3.24 -8.22 13.66
C VAL A 55 -2.99 -7.02 14.56
N TYR A 56 -3.78 -5.95 14.37
CA TYR A 56 -3.65 -4.72 15.13
C TYR A 56 -4.96 -3.94 15.16
N GLN A 57 -5.18 -3.19 16.24
CA GLN A 57 -6.34 -2.31 16.42
C GLN A 57 -5.87 -0.94 16.93
N GLU A 58 -6.25 0.11 16.22
CA GLU A 58 -6.08 1.50 16.67
C GLU A 58 -7.16 1.87 17.70
N ASP A 59 -6.81 2.74 18.64
CA ASP A 59 -7.76 3.32 19.57
C ASP A 59 -8.43 4.57 18.94
N LEU A 60 -9.52 4.33 18.23
CA LEU A 60 -10.31 5.39 17.58
C LEU A 60 -11.06 6.28 18.57
N ALA A 61 -11.16 5.90 19.85
CA ALA A 61 -11.73 6.75 20.89
C ALA A 61 -10.77 7.92 21.23
N GLN A 62 -9.47 7.67 21.16
CA GLN A 62 -8.45 8.71 21.35
C GLN A 62 -8.28 9.61 20.12
N ASP A 63 -8.20 9.02 18.92
CA ASP A 63 -8.11 9.78 17.67
C ASP A 63 -8.81 9.08 16.52
N LYS A 64 -9.97 9.61 16.13
CA LYS A 64 -10.79 9.09 15.03
C LYS A 64 -10.12 9.15 13.66
N ARG A 65 -8.98 9.87 13.51
CA ARG A 65 -8.21 9.97 12.27
C ARG A 65 -7.26 8.81 12.08
N ARG A 66 -6.98 8.00 13.11
CA ARG A 66 -6.07 6.86 13.08
C ARG A 66 -6.68 5.66 12.34
N LYS A 67 -6.92 5.83 11.06
CA LYS A 67 -7.51 4.83 10.19
C LYS A 67 -6.49 4.40 9.15
N PRO A 68 -6.10 3.11 9.13
CA PRO A 68 -5.17 2.59 8.14
C PRO A 68 -5.65 2.86 6.71
N ASN A 69 -4.73 3.31 5.86
CA ASN A 69 -5.00 3.55 4.44
C ASN A 69 -4.44 2.43 3.58
N ASP A 70 -3.12 2.25 3.57
CA ASP A 70 -2.43 1.19 2.82
C ASP A 70 -1.48 0.41 3.73
N LEU A 71 -1.04 -0.77 3.30
CA LEU A 71 -0.15 -1.64 4.08
C LEU A 71 0.78 -2.47 3.21
N VAL A 72 1.95 -2.80 3.77
CA VAL A 72 2.89 -3.80 3.22
C VAL A 72 3.40 -4.70 4.35
N VAL A 73 3.65 -5.97 4.03
CA VAL A 73 4.13 -6.96 5.00
C VAL A 73 5.55 -7.38 4.63
N ASP A 74 6.47 -7.29 5.58
CA ASP A 74 7.85 -7.73 5.42
C ASP A 74 7.97 -9.27 5.47
N ARG A 75 9.15 -9.80 5.10
CA ARG A 75 9.41 -11.26 5.07
C ARG A 75 9.32 -11.92 6.44
N SER A 76 9.47 -11.16 7.51
CA SER A 76 9.34 -11.68 8.88
C SER A 76 7.89 -11.75 9.35
N GLY A 77 6.96 -11.13 8.61
CA GLY A 77 5.54 -11.02 8.96
C GLY A 77 5.20 -9.74 9.71
N GLY A 78 6.15 -8.79 9.80
CA GLY A 78 5.89 -7.45 10.32
C GLY A 78 5.09 -6.62 9.30
N VAL A 79 4.23 -5.73 9.77
CA VAL A 79 3.32 -4.95 8.94
C VAL A 79 3.59 -3.47 9.08
N TYR A 80 3.94 -2.80 7.97
CA TYR A 80 3.90 -1.35 7.88
C TYR A 80 2.55 -0.91 7.34
N PHE A 81 1.99 0.16 7.88
CA PHE A 81 0.79 0.78 7.33
C PHE A 81 0.81 2.30 7.50
N THR A 82 0.08 2.98 6.62
CA THR A 82 -0.04 4.44 6.63
C THR A 82 -1.30 4.88 7.36
N LEU A 83 -1.18 5.97 8.12
CA LEU A 83 -2.26 6.71 8.75
C LEU A 83 -2.31 8.11 8.13
N THR A 84 -3.14 8.29 7.10
CA THR A 84 -3.22 9.54 6.33
C THR A 84 -3.60 10.73 7.21
N GLY A 85 -4.54 10.57 8.13
CA GLY A 85 -5.04 11.64 8.98
C GLY A 85 -3.99 12.21 9.95
N PRO A 86 -3.27 11.38 10.73
CA PRO A 86 -2.17 11.84 11.59
C PRO A 86 -0.88 12.19 10.84
N GLY A 87 -0.68 11.69 9.61
CA GLY A 87 0.57 11.86 8.88
C GLY A 87 1.68 10.91 9.35
N GLU A 88 1.33 9.66 9.64
CA GLU A 88 2.21 8.68 10.26
C GLU A 88 2.37 7.40 9.44
N VAL A 89 3.50 6.72 9.66
CA VAL A 89 3.71 5.32 9.32
C VAL A 89 3.88 4.53 10.61
N VAL A 90 3.11 3.46 10.76
CA VAL A 90 3.17 2.57 11.91
C VAL A 90 3.74 1.22 11.46
N TYR A 91 4.55 0.60 12.32
CA TYR A 91 5.03 -0.77 12.17
C TYR A 91 4.50 -1.64 13.30
N VAL A 92 3.92 -2.76 12.96
CA VAL A 92 3.52 -3.82 13.89
C VAL A 92 4.47 -4.99 13.71
N SER A 93 5.22 -5.33 14.74
CA SER A 93 6.14 -6.47 14.69
C SER A 93 5.39 -7.81 14.55
N PRO A 94 6.05 -8.91 14.13
CA PRO A 94 5.43 -10.25 14.11
C PRO A 94 4.88 -10.71 15.46
N GLN A 95 5.36 -10.10 16.57
CA GLN A 95 4.90 -10.37 17.95
C GLN A 95 3.73 -9.46 18.37
N GLY A 96 3.20 -8.64 17.44
CA GLY A 96 2.06 -7.75 17.69
C GLY A 96 2.42 -6.42 18.38
N LYS A 97 3.71 -6.09 18.56
CA LYS A 97 4.11 -4.81 19.14
C LYS A 97 4.06 -3.72 18.06
N ALA A 98 3.21 -2.73 18.27
CA ALA A 98 3.08 -1.57 17.38
C ALA A 98 3.95 -0.41 17.83
N GLN A 99 4.45 0.36 16.85
CA GLN A 99 5.18 1.61 17.06
C GLN A 99 5.01 2.55 15.85
N THR A 100 4.86 3.84 16.08
CA THR A 100 5.01 4.85 15.02
C THR A 100 6.48 4.93 14.64
N VAL A 101 6.79 4.65 13.36
CA VAL A 101 8.17 4.59 12.84
C VAL A 101 8.52 5.78 11.96
N ALA A 102 7.53 6.54 11.51
CA ALA A 102 7.71 7.85 10.90
C ALA A 102 6.50 8.75 11.20
N SER A 103 6.77 10.02 11.39
CA SER A 103 5.81 11.12 11.54
C SER A 103 6.15 12.22 10.54
N ASP A 104 5.32 13.26 10.45
CA ASP A 104 5.51 14.39 9.52
C ASP A 104 5.57 13.95 8.04
N VAL A 105 4.76 12.95 7.67
CA VAL A 105 4.51 12.56 6.29
C VAL A 105 3.22 13.22 5.84
N GLN A 106 3.29 14.05 4.81
CA GLN A 106 2.12 14.80 4.34
C GLN A 106 1.14 13.88 3.60
N THR A 107 -0.02 13.63 4.20
CA THR A 107 -1.05 12.78 3.58
C THR A 107 -0.50 11.43 3.07
N PRO A 108 0.16 10.62 3.94
CA PRO A 108 0.71 9.34 3.50
C PRO A 108 -0.42 8.45 2.99
N ASN A 109 -0.17 7.76 1.87
CA ASN A 109 -1.12 6.90 1.20
C ASN A 109 -0.48 5.54 0.92
N GLY A 110 -0.08 5.23 -0.31
CA GLY A 110 0.57 3.97 -0.65
C GLY A 110 1.93 3.79 0.01
N LEU A 111 2.32 2.54 0.24
CA LEU A 111 3.67 2.19 0.68
C LEU A 111 4.10 0.83 0.14
N ILE A 112 5.40 0.67 -0.11
CA ILE A 112 5.98 -0.59 -0.60
C ILE A 112 7.43 -0.73 -0.16
N LEU A 113 7.85 -1.95 0.16
CA LEU A 113 9.25 -2.29 0.42
C LEU A 113 10.01 -2.55 -0.88
N SER A 114 11.29 -2.15 -0.93
CA SER A 114 12.19 -2.60 -1.99
C SER A 114 12.34 -4.13 -1.99
N PRO A 115 12.75 -4.77 -3.10
CA PRO A 115 12.87 -6.23 -3.15
C PRO A 115 13.82 -6.84 -2.12
N ASP A 116 14.81 -6.07 -1.65
CA ASP A 116 15.74 -6.48 -0.58
C ASP A 116 15.29 -6.04 0.82
N GLU A 117 14.12 -5.38 0.92
CA GLU A 117 13.50 -4.84 2.14
C GLU A 117 14.37 -3.86 2.93
N LYS A 118 15.39 -3.25 2.29
CA LYS A 118 16.22 -2.25 2.94
C LYS A 118 15.68 -0.83 2.81
N THR A 119 14.70 -0.62 1.95
CA THR A 119 14.05 0.67 1.71
C THR A 119 12.54 0.52 1.77
N LEU A 120 11.87 1.39 2.53
CA LEU A 120 10.44 1.59 2.45
C LEU A 120 10.17 2.86 1.63
N TYR A 121 9.35 2.74 0.59
CA TYR A 121 8.81 3.87 -0.15
C TYR A 121 7.43 4.21 0.40
N VAL A 122 7.15 5.51 0.55
CA VAL A 122 5.84 6.02 1.02
C VAL A 122 5.41 7.15 0.12
N SER A 123 4.21 7.06 -0.44
CA SER A 123 3.63 8.12 -1.24
C SER A 123 3.00 9.21 -0.36
N GLU A 124 3.17 10.45 -0.77
CA GLU A 124 2.48 11.62 -0.23
C GLU A 124 1.44 12.11 -1.25
N TYR A 125 0.18 11.85 -0.98
CA TYR A 125 -0.91 12.00 -1.95
C TYR A 125 -1.11 13.45 -2.41
N VAL A 126 -1.18 14.41 -1.50
CA VAL A 126 -1.41 15.83 -1.85
C VAL A 126 -0.18 16.46 -2.49
N PRO A 127 1.05 16.29 -1.93
CA PRO A 127 2.25 16.86 -2.55
C PRO A 127 2.70 16.15 -3.81
N LYS A 128 2.09 15.00 -4.18
CA LYS A 128 2.49 14.18 -5.33
C LYS A 128 3.97 13.78 -5.30
N LYS A 129 4.42 13.28 -4.14
CA LYS A 129 5.80 12.86 -3.90
C LYS A 129 5.86 11.42 -3.45
N ILE A 130 7.03 10.83 -3.60
CA ILE A 130 7.40 9.57 -2.96
C ILE A 130 8.60 9.83 -2.07
N LEU A 131 8.49 9.44 -0.82
CA LEU A 131 9.58 9.43 0.14
C LEU A 131 10.21 8.05 0.17
N SER A 132 11.50 7.99 0.49
CA SER A 132 12.21 6.75 0.81
C SER A 132 12.77 6.82 2.21
N PHE A 133 12.70 5.70 2.93
CA PHE A 133 13.23 5.51 4.26
C PHE A 133 14.14 4.29 4.27
N LYS A 134 15.29 4.37 4.93
CA LYS A 134 16.12 3.20 5.19
C LYS A 134 15.48 2.37 6.30
N VAL A 135 15.23 1.10 6.02
CA VAL A 135 14.71 0.13 6.99
C VAL A 135 15.84 -0.32 7.90
N GLY A 136 15.62 -0.20 9.20
CA GLY A 136 16.51 -0.62 10.26
C GLY A 136 16.01 -1.84 11.02
N LYS A 137 16.64 -2.15 12.14
CA LYS A 137 16.22 -3.24 13.02
C LYS A 137 14.83 -3.01 13.59
N ASN A 138 14.06 -4.08 13.75
CA ASN A 138 12.72 -4.06 14.35
C ASN A 138 11.76 -3.09 13.64
N GLY A 139 11.87 -2.95 12.32
CA GLY A 139 10.99 -2.11 11.53
C GLY A 139 11.25 -0.61 11.64
N ALA A 140 12.29 -0.16 12.34
CA ALA A 140 12.60 1.26 12.46
C ALA A 140 12.89 1.89 11.10
N LEU A 141 12.43 3.13 10.89
CA LEU A 141 12.68 3.90 9.68
C LEU A 141 13.67 5.04 9.96
N ASN A 142 14.64 5.19 9.08
CA ASN A 142 15.71 6.18 9.20
C ASN A 142 15.96 6.86 7.83
N ALA A 143 16.74 7.95 7.85
CA ALA A 143 17.26 8.60 6.66
C ALA A 143 16.15 8.93 5.61
N LYS A 144 15.05 9.56 6.10
CA LYS A 144 13.96 10.09 5.24
C LYS A 144 14.53 10.96 4.12
N LYS A 145 14.20 10.65 2.86
CA LYS A 145 14.61 11.39 1.67
C LYS A 145 13.46 11.52 0.69
N LEU A 146 13.48 12.59 -0.11
CA LEU A 146 12.68 12.64 -1.33
C LEU A 146 13.25 11.61 -2.31
N PHE A 147 12.41 10.66 -2.74
CA PHE A 147 12.76 9.69 -3.78
C PHE A 147 12.37 10.19 -5.16
N ALA A 148 11.12 10.60 -5.33
CA ALA A 148 10.61 11.10 -6.60
C ALA A 148 9.48 12.12 -6.40
N LYS A 149 9.23 12.91 -7.44
CA LYS A 149 8.11 13.84 -7.50
C LYS A 149 7.38 13.67 -8.84
N MET A 150 6.06 13.69 -8.80
CA MET A 150 5.22 13.69 -9.99
C MET A 150 5.01 15.14 -10.43
N ASP A 151 5.76 15.57 -11.42
CA ASP A 151 5.57 16.86 -12.06
C ASP A 151 4.76 16.64 -13.35
N ASP A 152 3.47 16.85 -13.26
CA ASP A 152 2.51 16.69 -14.36
C ASP A 152 2.01 18.03 -14.90
N GLY A 153 2.56 19.15 -14.41
CA GLY A 153 2.11 20.49 -14.79
C GLY A 153 0.69 20.84 -14.29
N GLN A 154 0.07 20.00 -13.44
CA GLN A 154 -1.30 20.16 -12.96
C GLN A 154 -1.34 20.25 -11.42
N PRO A 155 -1.16 21.43 -10.85
CA PRO A 155 -1.04 21.60 -9.40
C PRO A 155 -2.32 21.19 -8.63
N ASP A 156 -3.48 21.31 -9.25
CA ASP A 156 -4.77 21.02 -8.63
C ASP A 156 -5.09 19.50 -8.56
N LEU A 157 -4.43 18.70 -9.41
CA LEU A 157 -4.59 17.24 -9.34
C LEU A 157 -3.78 16.67 -8.20
N LYS A 158 -4.38 15.71 -7.51
CA LYS A 158 -3.78 14.94 -6.42
C LYS A 158 -3.45 13.54 -6.92
N GLY A 159 -2.44 12.93 -6.36
CA GLY A 159 -1.97 11.62 -6.75
C GLY A 159 -0.80 11.18 -5.88
N ALA A 160 0.05 10.28 -6.36
CA ALA A 160 0.93 9.46 -5.56
C ALA A 160 0.11 8.63 -4.56
N ASP A 161 -0.66 7.69 -5.12
CA ASP A 161 -1.56 6.77 -4.43
C ASP A 161 -0.85 5.42 -4.18
N GLY A 162 -1.49 4.29 -4.41
CA GLY A 162 -0.92 2.97 -4.22
C GLY A 162 0.29 2.69 -5.11
N MET A 163 1.15 1.76 -4.66
CA MET A 163 2.44 1.46 -5.30
C MET A 163 2.74 -0.03 -5.33
N CYS A 164 3.53 -0.44 -6.33
CA CYS A 164 4.22 -1.72 -6.33
C CYS A 164 5.67 -1.58 -6.81
N VAL A 165 6.44 -2.65 -6.70
CA VAL A 165 7.84 -2.70 -7.09
C VAL A 165 8.11 -3.97 -7.90
N ASP A 166 8.92 -3.87 -8.96
CA ASP A 166 9.36 -5.04 -9.72
C ASP A 166 10.64 -5.65 -9.11
N ARG A 167 11.08 -6.77 -9.67
CA ARG A 167 12.29 -7.48 -9.21
C ARG A 167 13.59 -6.70 -9.44
N ALA A 168 13.60 -5.76 -10.37
CA ALA A 168 14.75 -4.88 -10.63
C ALA A 168 14.79 -3.69 -9.65
N GLY A 169 13.75 -3.52 -8.85
CA GLY A 169 13.59 -2.42 -7.90
C GLY A 169 12.99 -1.17 -8.51
N ASN A 170 12.41 -1.25 -9.71
CA ASN A 170 11.66 -0.14 -10.27
C ASN A 170 10.35 0.05 -9.50
N VAL A 171 10.05 1.29 -9.15
CA VAL A 171 8.85 1.68 -8.39
C VAL A 171 7.77 2.16 -9.32
N TYR A 172 6.60 1.55 -9.22
CA TYR A 172 5.39 1.90 -9.96
C TYR A 172 4.42 2.54 -8.98
N CYS A 173 3.91 3.73 -9.30
CA CYS A 173 2.99 4.44 -8.43
C CYS A 173 1.82 5.01 -9.22
N ALA A 174 0.62 4.81 -8.70
CA ALA A 174 -0.58 5.44 -9.24
C ALA A 174 -0.53 6.95 -9.03
N GLY A 175 -0.47 7.67 -10.14
CA GLY A 175 -0.45 9.13 -10.19
C GLY A 175 -1.84 9.73 -10.40
N PRO A 176 -1.91 11.03 -10.71
CA PRO A 176 -3.17 11.71 -10.97
C PRO A 176 -3.99 11.14 -12.13
N LYS A 177 -3.30 10.61 -13.16
CA LYS A 177 -3.90 10.04 -14.38
C LYS A 177 -3.26 8.73 -14.79
N ASP A 178 -1.93 8.60 -14.62
CA ASP A 178 -1.11 7.55 -15.19
C ASP A 178 -0.41 6.76 -14.08
N ILE A 179 0.10 5.57 -14.37
CA ILE A 179 1.09 4.92 -13.51
C ILE A 179 2.46 5.46 -13.89
N TRP A 180 3.16 6.02 -12.93
CA TRP A 180 4.51 6.53 -13.08
C TRP A 180 5.52 5.47 -12.67
N ILE A 181 6.62 5.36 -13.41
CA ILE A 181 7.63 4.31 -13.21
C ILE A 181 9.00 4.96 -13.03
N TRP A 182 9.67 4.68 -11.92
CA TRP A 182 11.04 5.15 -11.65
C TRP A 182 11.96 3.96 -11.42
N ASP A 183 13.25 4.13 -11.77
CA ASP A 183 14.27 3.20 -11.33
C ASP A 183 14.51 3.29 -9.81
N SER A 184 15.31 2.36 -9.26
CA SER A 184 15.62 2.32 -7.82
C SER A 184 16.38 3.55 -7.29
N LYS A 185 16.82 4.47 -8.18
CA LYS A 185 17.50 5.73 -7.84
C LYS A 185 16.57 6.94 -7.93
N GLY A 186 15.31 6.74 -8.33
CA GLY A 186 14.30 7.81 -8.48
C GLY A 186 14.35 8.53 -9.84
N LYS A 187 15.07 7.99 -10.83
CA LYS A 187 15.02 8.50 -12.20
C LYS A 187 13.74 8.01 -12.86
N LEU A 188 12.95 8.93 -13.42
CA LEU A 188 11.75 8.59 -14.18
C LEU A 188 12.15 7.78 -15.43
N LEU A 189 11.54 6.61 -15.57
CA LEU A 189 11.72 5.72 -16.71
C LEU A 189 10.62 5.89 -17.75
N ASP A 190 9.34 5.83 -17.28
CA ASP A 190 8.19 5.81 -18.18
C ASP A 190 6.90 6.15 -17.43
N LYS A 191 5.79 6.24 -18.18
CA LYS A 191 4.42 6.36 -17.67
C LYS A 191 3.50 5.45 -18.47
N ILE A 192 2.65 4.70 -17.76
CA ILE A 192 1.59 3.93 -18.41
C ILE A 192 0.31 4.77 -18.38
N VAL A 193 -0.16 5.13 -19.56
CA VAL A 193 -1.43 5.85 -19.72
C VAL A 193 -2.58 4.92 -19.33
N CYS A 194 -3.40 5.35 -18.37
CA CYS A 194 -4.56 4.60 -17.91
C CYS A 194 -5.84 5.15 -18.57
N PRO A 195 -6.76 4.27 -19.02
CA PRO A 195 -8.05 4.70 -19.56
C PRO A 195 -8.90 5.44 -18.53
N GLU A 196 -8.76 5.07 -17.26
CA GLU A 196 -9.33 5.71 -16.10
C GLU A 196 -8.27 5.87 -15.02
N ARG A 197 -8.52 6.76 -14.05
CA ARG A 197 -7.58 6.97 -12.95
C ARG A 197 -7.41 5.67 -12.14
N ALA A 198 -6.19 5.15 -12.16
CA ALA A 198 -5.79 4.10 -11.23
C ALA A 198 -5.56 4.68 -9.83
N VAL A 199 -5.86 3.88 -8.80
CA VAL A 199 -5.61 4.21 -7.39
C VAL A 199 -4.57 3.28 -6.77
N ASN A 200 -4.37 2.08 -7.34
CA ASN A 200 -3.34 1.15 -6.91
C ASN A 200 -2.90 0.25 -8.07
N CYS A 201 -1.74 -0.39 -7.90
CA CYS A 201 -1.20 -1.34 -8.86
C CYS A 201 -0.52 -2.50 -8.14
N ALA A 202 -0.51 -3.67 -8.77
CA ALA A 202 0.15 -4.85 -8.24
C ALA A 202 0.60 -5.78 -9.36
N PHE A 203 1.75 -6.42 -9.19
CA PHE A 203 2.17 -7.50 -10.08
C PHE A 203 1.47 -8.80 -9.73
N GLY A 204 1.04 -9.51 -10.77
CA GLY A 204 0.33 -10.78 -10.66
C GLY A 204 0.60 -11.72 -11.84
N GLY A 205 -0.30 -12.70 -12.03
CA GLY A 205 -0.12 -13.77 -13.00
C GLY A 205 0.85 -14.86 -12.52
N THR A 206 1.00 -15.92 -13.30
CA THR A 206 1.78 -17.11 -12.89
C THR A 206 3.28 -16.85 -12.72
N GLN A 207 3.81 -15.80 -13.37
CA GLN A 207 5.21 -15.41 -13.33
C GLN A 207 5.43 -14.01 -12.73
N LEU A 208 4.38 -13.38 -12.17
CA LEU A 208 4.38 -11.99 -11.70
C LEU A 208 4.85 -11.01 -12.79
N ARG A 209 4.37 -11.21 -14.03
CA ARG A 209 4.69 -10.36 -15.18
C ARG A 209 3.54 -9.47 -15.64
N ASP A 210 2.34 -9.73 -15.13
CA ASP A 210 1.15 -8.98 -15.45
C ASP A 210 1.00 -7.86 -14.41
N LEU A 211 0.81 -6.62 -14.86
CA LEU A 211 0.51 -5.50 -13.98
C LEU A 211 -0.99 -5.28 -13.94
N TYR A 212 -1.58 -5.44 -12.77
CA TYR A 212 -2.99 -5.17 -12.52
C TYR A 212 -3.16 -3.77 -11.94
N LEU A 213 -4.08 -3.02 -12.51
CA LEU A 213 -4.41 -1.66 -12.07
C LEU A 213 -5.82 -1.68 -11.49
N THR A 214 -5.98 -1.11 -10.30
CA THR A 214 -7.30 -0.90 -9.70
C THR A 214 -7.67 0.57 -9.76
N GLY A 215 -8.89 0.86 -10.17
CA GLY A 215 -9.39 2.22 -10.33
C GLY A 215 -10.87 2.34 -10.05
N PHE A 216 -11.45 3.52 -10.30
CA PHE A 216 -12.87 3.75 -10.05
C PHE A 216 -13.78 2.98 -11.00
N GLY A 217 -13.30 2.56 -12.16
CA GLY A 217 -14.06 1.77 -13.15
C GLY A 217 -13.91 0.26 -13.00
N GLY A 218 -12.93 -0.23 -12.23
CA GLY A 218 -12.68 -1.66 -12.09
C GLY A 218 -11.22 -2.05 -11.95
N VAL A 219 -10.90 -3.25 -12.44
CA VAL A 219 -9.53 -3.79 -12.51
C VAL A 219 -9.16 -3.96 -13.99
N HIS A 220 -8.00 -3.47 -14.36
CA HIS A 220 -7.45 -3.50 -15.72
C HIS A 220 -6.14 -4.26 -15.77
#